data_15d40dd42ef266cf42df2e3491fdc8d6
#
_entry.id   15d40dd42ef266cf42df2e3491fdc8d6
#
_cell.length_a   1.000
_cell.length_b   1.000
_cell.length_c   1.000
_cell.angle_alpha   90.00
_cell.angle_beta   90.00
_cell.angle_gamma   90.00
#
_symmetry.space_group_name_H-M   'P 1'
#
loop_
_entity.id
_entity.type
_entity.pdbx_description
1 polymer ?
#
loop_
_entity_poly.entity_id
_entity_poly.type
_entity_poly.pdbx_seq_one_letter_code
_entity_poly.pdbx_strand_id
1 'polypeptide(L)'
;EALCLGHDIGHPPFGHAGEEALEDAMAHAGGYDHNAHGLRTLTRLESPYCDHDGLNLTWETLEGLAKHNGPVSAPGWALEEIDRAFPLELSTWPSLEAQVAAIADDIAYDNHDIDDGLRAGFLDLDDLLALDWLADQWRAVEKRFPHAPRDRQLRELVRTQIGLMVTDLLTHTREQVKGVGSAAEVRAAGRQLAAFSPAMREHERVLKRFMYDRLYYHEEQMETARRAHDVISRLFAAYH
;
A
#
# COMPACT_ATOMS: atom_id res chain seq x y z
N GLU A 1 0.29 10.09 9.15
CA GLU A 1 0.58 11.01 8.05
C GLU A 1 2.01 10.77 7.53
N ALA A 2 3.05 10.81 8.38
CA ALA A 2 4.43 10.55 7.96
C ALA A 2 4.60 9.16 7.33
N LEU A 3 3.94 8.15 7.85
CA LEU A 3 3.97 6.79 7.33
C LEU A 3 3.39 6.71 5.90
N CYS A 4 2.21 7.30 5.68
CA CYS A 4 1.60 7.32 4.35
C CYS A 4 2.42 8.08 3.30
N LEU A 5 3.24 9.07 3.74
CA LEU A 5 4.12 9.82 2.84
C LEU A 5 5.44 9.11 2.55
N GLY A 6 5.90 8.25 3.46
CA GLY A 6 7.24 7.70 3.43
C GLY A 6 7.35 6.22 3.08
N HIS A 7 6.26 5.45 3.12
CA HIS A 7 6.34 3.99 2.98
C HIS A 7 6.88 3.54 1.61
N ASP A 8 6.57 4.27 0.54
CA ASP A 8 6.96 3.94 -0.83
C ASP A 8 8.24 4.63 -1.32
N ILE A 9 8.92 5.42 -0.47
CA ILE A 9 10.08 6.23 -0.88
C ILE A 9 11.26 5.39 -1.39
N GLY A 10 11.28 4.12 -1.04
CA GLY A 10 12.30 3.16 -1.47
C GLY A 10 12.01 2.44 -2.79
N HIS A 11 10.86 2.66 -3.42
CA HIS A 11 10.56 2.02 -4.70
C HIS A 11 11.52 2.45 -5.80
N PRO A 12 12.00 1.49 -6.62
CA PRO A 12 12.78 1.81 -7.82
C PRO A 12 11.86 2.33 -8.93
N PRO A 13 12.45 2.84 -10.04
CA PRO A 13 11.66 3.12 -11.25
C PRO A 13 10.83 1.91 -11.68
N PHE A 14 9.60 2.15 -12.12
CA PHE A 14 8.60 1.14 -12.55
C PHE A 14 7.99 0.32 -11.40
N GLY A 15 8.05 0.80 -10.15
CA GLY A 15 7.39 0.18 -9.00
C GLY A 15 7.76 -1.30 -8.82
N HIS A 16 6.77 -2.15 -8.60
CA HIS A 16 6.99 -3.58 -8.34
C HIS A 16 7.72 -4.32 -9.49
N ALA A 17 7.45 -3.99 -10.76
CA ALA A 17 8.17 -4.61 -11.88
C ALA A 17 9.67 -4.28 -11.88
N GLY A 18 10.03 -3.05 -11.46
CA GLY A 18 11.42 -2.66 -11.28
C GLY A 18 12.04 -3.29 -10.04
N GLU A 19 11.25 -3.46 -8.99
CA GLU A 19 11.68 -4.14 -7.76
C GLU A 19 12.01 -5.61 -8.01
N GLU A 20 11.14 -6.35 -8.70
CA GLU A 20 11.39 -7.74 -9.10
C GLU A 20 12.68 -7.87 -9.90
N ALA A 21 12.92 -6.95 -10.85
CA ALA A 21 14.15 -6.94 -11.64
C ALA A 21 15.41 -6.67 -10.80
N LEU A 22 15.31 -5.78 -9.80
CA LEU A 22 16.43 -5.53 -8.89
C LEU A 22 16.64 -6.66 -7.90
N GLU A 23 15.57 -7.27 -7.39
CA GLU A 23 15.63 -8.46 -6.54
C GLU A 23 16.39 -9.58 -7.24
N ASP A 24 16.01 -9.89 -8.48
CA ASP A 24 16.70 -10.89 -9.32
C ASP A 24 18.18 -10.53 -9.57
N ALA A 25 18.44 -9.28 -9.95
CA ALA A 25 19.79 -8.83 -10.27
C ALA A 25 20.72 -8.84 -9.04
N MET A 26 20.17 -8.54 -7.86
CA MET A 26 20.87 -8.45 -6.59
C MET A 26 20.79 -9.72 -5.74
N ALA A 27 20.22 -10.82 -6.25
CA ALA A 27 20.09 -12.09 -5.51
C ALA A 27 21.42 -12.57 -4.91
N HIS A 28 22.53 -12.36 -5.62
CA HIS A 28 23.89 -12.69 -5.16
C HIS A 28 24.38 -11.82 -3.98
N ALA A 29 23.76 -10.65 -3.75
CA ALA A 29 24.07 -9.69 -2.71
C ALA A 29 23.00 -9.63 -1.59
N GLY A 30 22.03 -10.55 -1.60
CA GLY A 30 20.96 -10.64 -0.62
C GLY A 30 19.65 -9.98 -1.02
N GLY A 31 19.47 -9.68 -2.32
CA GLY A 31 18.24 -9.18 -2.90
C GLY A 31 17.99 -7.68 -2.71
N TYR A 32 16.82 -7.23 -3.12
CA TYR A 32 16.35 -5.86 -2.98
C TYR A 32 14.94 -5.86 -2.36
N ASP A 33 14.69 -4.95 -1.45
CA ASP A 33 13.41 -4.74 -0.77
C ASP A 33 13.20 -3.23 -0.64
N HIS A 34 12.11 -2.71 -1.22
CA HIS A 34 11.83 -1.27 -1.22
C HIS A 34 11.60 -0.72 0.19
N ASN A 35 11.03 -1.50 1.11
CA ASN A 35 10.81 -1.05 2.49
C ASN A 35 12.14 -0.86 3.23
N ALA A 36 13.05 -1.83 3.11
CA ALA A 36 14.38 -1.73 3.70
C ALA A 36 15.20 -0.61 3.03
N HIS A 37 15.07 -0.44 1.71
CA HIS A 37 15.73 0.66 0.99
C HIS A 37 15.16 2.02 1.39
N GLY A 38 13.85 2.15 1.56
CA GLY A 38 13.19 3.35 2.07
C GLY A 38 13.70 3.73 3.45
N LEU A 39 13.76 2.78 4.37
CA LEU A 39 14.34 3.01 5.69
C LEU A 39 15.82 3.44 5.60
N ARG A 40 16.62 2.80 4.76
CA ARG A 40 18.02 3.18 4.54
C ARG A 40 18.13 4.59 3.96
N THR A 41 17.29 4.94 3.01
CA THR A 41 17.21 6.29 2.46
C THR A 41 16.94 7.31 3.56
N LEU A 42 15.92 7.10 4.36
CA LEU A 42 15.48 8.02 5.41
C LEU A 42 16.45 8.11 6.61
N THR A 43 17.18 7.02 6.89
CA THR A 43 18.08 6.98 8.05
C THR A 43 19.54 7.30 7.73
N ARG A 44 19.97 7.22 6.46
CA ARG A 44 21.39 7.34 6.08
C ARG A 44 21.66 8.16 4.83
N LEU A 45 20.87 7.96 3.75
CA LEU A 45 21.19 8.55 2.44
C LEU A 45 20.71 9.99 2.33
N GLU A 46 19.56 10.32 2.88
CA GLU A 46 19.09 11.68 3.05
C GLU A 46 19.88 12.35 4.18
N SER A 47 20.90 13.11 3.83
CA SER A 47 21.82 13.74 4.78
C SER A 47 21.85 15.26 4.64
N PRO A 48 20.71 15.97 4.89
CA PRO A 48 20.65 17.42 4.77
C PRO A 48 21.24 18.15 5.99
N TYR A 49 21.55 17.44 7.08
CA TYR A 49 22.02 18.02 8.34
C TYR A 49 23.51 17.75 8.56
N CYS A 50 24.20 18.72 9.19
CA CYS A 50 25.65 18.63 9.41
C CYS A 50 26.04 17.73 10.60
N ASP A 51 25.13 17.47 11.51
CA ASP A 51 25.37 16.87 12.83
C ASP A 51 24.90 15.40 12.93
N HIS A 52 24.17 14.92 11.92
CA HIS A 52 23.74 13.52 11.86
C HIS A 52 23.40 13.09 10.42
N ASP A 53 23.47 11.79 10.17
CA ASP A 53 22.95 11.17 8.95
C ASP A 53 21.42 11.00 9.04
N GLY A 54 20.77 10.93 7.87
CA GLY A 54 19.35 10.73 7.78
C GLY A 54 18.50 11.92 8.23
N LEU A 55 17.20 11.70 8.30
CA LEU A 55 16.22 12.73 8.67
C LEU A 55 15.91 12.79 10.16
N ASN A 56 16.59 12.01 11.00
CA ASN A 56 16.39 11.94 12.44
C ASN A 56 14.92 11.70 12.85
N LEU A 57 14.31 10.71 12.19
CA LEU A 57 12.91 10.32 12.45
C LEU A 57 12.76 9.67 13.85
N THR A 58 11.58 9.79 14.43
CA THR A 58 11.29 9.14 15.71
C THR A 58 11.23 7.62 15.58
N TRP A 59 11.42 6.93 16.70
CA TRP A 59 11.31 5.47 16.76
C TRP A 59 9.97 4.97 16.23
N GLU A 60 8.87 5.63 16.60
CA GLU A 60 7.51 5.25 16.16
C GLU A 60 7.32 5.38 14.65
N THR A 61 7.97 6.37 14.02
CA THR A 61 7.92 6.53 12.58
C THR A 61 8.71 5.42 11.89
N LEU A 62 9.92 5.15 12.35
CA LEU A 62 10.77 4.08 11.79
C LEU A 62 10.14 2.70 12.01
N GLU A 63 9.62 2.45 13.21
CA GLU A 63 8.88 1.22 13.55
C GLU A 63 7.68 1.02 12.62
N GLY A 64 6.91 2.08 12.42
CA GLY A 64 5.76 2.04 11.55
C GLY A 64 6.11 1.79 10.08
N LEU A 65 7.18 2.42 9.56
CA LEU A 65 7.67 2.18 8.20
C LEU A 65 8.19 0.74 8.03
N ALA A 66 8.91 0.22 9.02
CA ALA A 66 9.45 -1.15 8.97
C ALA A 66 8.37 -2.23 9.03
N LYS A 67 7.23 -1.93 9.66
CA LYS A 67 6.19 -2.93 9.98
C LYS A 67 4.81 -2.59 9.44
N HIS A 68 4.66 -1.64 8.51
CA HIS A 68 3.33 -1.29 8.01
C HIS A 68 2.59 -2.50 7.41
N ASN A 69 3.31 -3.45 6.82
CA ASN A 69 2.75 -4.71 6.31
C ASN A 69 2.59 -5.81 7.40
N GLY A 70 2.80 -5.47 8.68
CA GLY A 70 2.67 -6.40 9.81
C GLY A 70 4.00 -6.77 10.46
N PRO A 71 4.00 -7.73 11.40
CA PRO A 71 5.22 -8.22 12.05
C PRO A 71 6.19 -8.84 11.05
N VAL A 72 7.48 -8.53 11.20
CA VAL A 72 8.56 -9.08 10.37
C VAL A 72 9.29 -10.17 11.17
N SER A 73 9.11 -11.42 10.78
CA SER A 73 9.73 -12.58 11.45
C SER A 73 11.05 -13.02 10.83
N ALA A 74 11.29 -12.68 9.57
CA ALA A 74 12.50 -13.01 8.82
C ALA A 74 12.94 -11.77 8.04
N PRO A 75 13.58 -10.79 8.70
CA PRO A 75 14.04 -9.58 8.03
C PRO A 75 15.17 -9.91 7.05
N GLY A 76 15.17 -9.23 5.90
CA GLY A 76 16.29 -9.23 4.99
C GLY A 76 17.51 -8.51 5.59
N TRP A 77 18.70 -8.71 5.00
CA TRP A 77 19.98 -8.21 5.53
C TRP A 77 19.98 -6.70 5.82
N ALA A 78 19.36 -5.90 4.96
CA ALA A 78 19.33 -4.44 5.09
C ALA A 78 18.45 -3.99 6.29
N LEU A 79 17.31 -4.64 6.49
CA LEU A 79 16.46 -4.38 7.64
C LEU A 79 17.09 -4.87 8.95
N GLU A 80 17.79 -6.04 8.92
CA GLU A 80 18.57 -6.51 10.08
C GLU A 80 19.68 -5.53 10.49
N GLU A 81 20.34 -4.91 9.51
CA GLU A 81 21.39 -3.91 9.79
C GLU A 81 20.80 -2.68 10.50
N ILE A 82 19.62 -2.24 10.05
CA ILE A 82 18.93 -1.09 10.67
C ILE A 82 18.45 -1.46 12.08
N ASP A 83 17.79 -2.61 12.23
CA ASP A 83 17.28 -3.07 13.52
C ASP A 83 18.38 -3.30 14.55
N ARG A 84 19.55 -3.77 14.12
CA ARG A 84 20.72 -3.92 15.00
C ARG A 84 21.24 -2.57 15.52
N ALA A 85 21.20 -1.55 14.68
CA ALA A 85 21.62 -0.20 15.06
C ALA A 85 20.53 0.55 15.86
N PHE A 86 19.28 0.25 15.57
CA PHE A 86 18.12 0.93 16.15
C PHE A 86 16.96 -0.07 16.31
N PRO A 87 16.90 -0.82 17.42
CA PRO A 87 15.93 -1.90 17.59
C PRO A 87 14.48 -1.46 17.42
N LEU A 88 13.78 -2.02 16.44
CA LEU A 88 12.41 -1.66 16.03
C LEU A 88 11.35 -2.68 16.48
N GLU A 89 11.74 -3.67 17.29
CA GLU A 89 10.83 -4.72 17.77
C GLU A 89 10.07 -5.42 16.62
N LEU A 90 10.79 -5.79 15.55
CA LEU A 90 10.23 -6.23 14.26
C LEU A 90 9.20 -7.35 14.39
N SER A 91 9.35 -8.25 15.36
CA SER A 91 8.44 -9.41 15.54
C SER A 91 7.11 -9.09 16.23
N THR A 92 6.97 -7.88 16.79
CA THR A 92 5.70 -7.43 17.39
C THR A 92 4.76 -6.84 16.35
N TRP A 93 3.48 -6.75 16.67
CA TRP A 93 2.54 -6.01 15.81
C TRP A 93 2.92 -4.52 15.73
N PRO A 94 2.68 -3.89 14.57
CA PRO A 94 2.96 -2.46 14.43
C PRO A 94 2.02 -1.59 15.27
N SER A 95 2.38 -0.33 15.44
CA SER A 95 1.51 0.69 16.02
C SER A 95 0.15 0.75 15.31
N LEU A 96 -0.87 1.27 15.98
CA LEU A 96 -2.19 1.41 15.37
C LEU A 96 -2.15 2.32 14.15
N GLU A 97 -1.32 3.37 14.21
CA GLU A 97 -1.09 4.29 13.11
C GLU A 97 -0.53 3.60 11.87
N ALA A 98 0.42 2.68 12.04
CA ALA A 98 0.98 1.92 10.93
C ALA A 98 -0.03 0.93 10.34
N GLN A 99 -0.80 0.25 11.17
CA GLN A 99 -1.89 -0.61 10.72
C GLN A 99 -2.95 0.16 9.92
N VAL A 100 -3.31 1.37 10.36
CA VAL A 100 -4.25 2.24 9.63
C VAL A 100 -3.64 2.74 8.33
N ALA A 101 -2.34 3.09 8.33
CA ALA A 101 -1.65 3.55 7.13
C ALA A 101 -1.65 2.49 6.02
N ALA A 102 -1.38 1.23 6.36
CA ALA A 102 -1.42 0.13 5.40
C ALA A 102 -2.82 -0.03 4.75
N ILE A 103 -3.89 -0.01 5.55
CA ILE A 103 -5.25 -0.12 5.00
C ILE A 103 -5.65 1.14 4.23
N ALA A 104 -5.15 2.32 4.63
CA ALA A 104 -5.39 3.55 3.88
C ALA A 104 -4.75 3.51 2.49
N ASP A 105 -3.60 2.87 2.37
CA ASP A 105 -2.93 2.59 1.11
C ASP A 105 -3.75 1.62 0.24
N ASP A 106 -4.21 0.50 0.80
CA ASP A 106 -5.15 -0.41 0.13
C ASP A 106 -6.40 0.33 -0.39
N ILE A 107 -7.00 1.21 0.43
CA ILE A 107 -8.16 2.02 0.00
C ILE A 107 -7.80 2.93 -1.18
N ALA A 108 -6.62 3.55 -1.15
CA ALA A 108 -6.17 4.41 -2.23
C ALA A 108 -5.96 3.62 -3.52
N TYR A 109 -5.23 2.51 -3.47
CA TYR A 109 -5.03 1.61 -4.61
C TYR A 109 -6.35 1.12 -5.20
N ASP A 110 -7.21 0.50 -4.40
CA ASP A 110 -8.48 -0.06 -4.87
C ASP A 110 -9.34 0.97 -5.62
N ASN A 111 -9.26 2.23 -5.24
CA ASN A 111 -10.13 3.27 -5.80
C ASN A 111 -9.50 4.06 -6.95
N HIS A 112 -8.20 4.35 -6.86
CA HIS A 112 -7.51 5.08 -7.92
C HIS A 112 -7.27 4.19 -9.13
N ASP A 113 -6.98 2.91 -8.94
CA ASP A 113 -6.81 1.96 -10.04
C ASP A 113 -8.11 1.72 -10.82
N ILE A 114 -9.27 1.79 -10.15
CA ILE A 114 -10.58 1.80 -10.86
C ILE A 114 -10.69 3.03 -11.78
N ASP A 115 -10.41 4.24 -11.27
CA ASP A 115 -10.50 5.48 -12.07
C ASP A 115 -9.52 5.43 -13.24
N ASP A 116 -8.29 4.99 -13.00
CA ASP A 116 -7.26 4.89 -14.02
C ASP A 116 -7.55 3.79 -15.03
N GLY A 117 -8.01 2.61 -14.61
CA GLY A 117 -8.38 1.51 -15.48
C GLY A 117 -9.56 1.87 -16.41
N LEU A 118 -10.57 2.57 -15.91
CA LEU A 118 -11.68 3.08 -16.70
C LEU A 118 -11.24 4.15 -17.70
N ARG A 119 -10.34 5.05 -17.31
CA ARG A 119 -9.80 6.11 -18.20
C ARG A 119 -8.88 5.56 -19.29
N ALA A 120 -8.08 4.58 -18.94
CA ALA A 120 -7.18 3.91 -19.88
C ALA A 120 -7.92 2.95 -20.83
N GLY A 121 -9.19 2.62 -20.55
CA GLY A 121 -9.99 1.67 -21.32
C GLY A 121 -9.62 0.21 -21.09
N PHE A 122 -8.93 -0.08 -20.00
CA PHE A 122 -8.66 -1.45 -19.54
C PHE A 122 -9.83 -2.06 -18.78
N LEU A 123 -10.66 -1.21 -18.15
CA LEU A 123 -11.88 -1.61 -17.47
C LEU A 123 -13.09 -1.01 -18.15
N ASP A 124 -14.15 -1.83 -18.28
CA ASP A 124 -15.48 -1.36 -18.67
C ASP A 124 -16.36 -1.16 -17.43
N LEU A 125 -17.10 -0.05 -17.43
CA LEU A 125 -17.99 0.25 -16.31
C LEU A 125 -19.05 -0.83 -16.10
N ASP A 126 -19.60 -1.39 -17.17
CA ASP A 126 -20.63 -2.44 -17.10
C ASP A 126 -20.08 -3.71 -16.42
N ASP A 127 -18.81 -4.06 -16.68
CA ASP A 127 -18.13 -5.16 -16.00
C ASP A 127 -17.92 -4.86 -14.50
N LEU A 128 -17.55 -3.63 -14.18
CA LEU A 128 -17.39 -3.19 -12.78
C LEU A 128 -18.72 -3.22 -12.03
N LEU A 129 -19.81 -2.83 -12.70
CA LEU A 129 -21.16 -2.85 -12.12
C LEU A 129 -21.78 -4.25 -12.03
N ALA A 130 -21.10 -5.29 -12.50
CA ALA A 130 -21.46 -6.67 -12.17
C ALA A 130 -21.16 -6.99 -10.68
N LEU A 131 -20.39 -6.17 -9.99
CA LEU A 131 -20.20 -6.24 -8.54
C LEU A 131 -21.37 -5.52 -7.85
N ASP A 132 -22.26 -6.29 -7.21
CA ASP A 132 -23.51 -5.79 -6.61
C ASP A 132 -23.29 -4.57 -5.72
N TRP A 133 -22.26 -4.58 -4.90
CA TRP A 133 -21.93 -3.48 -4.00
C TRP A 133 -21.63 -2.16 -4.73
N LEU A 134 -20.88 -2.22 -5.87
CA LEU A 134 -20.61 -1.04 -6.70
C LEU A 134 -21.83 -0.63 -7.52
N ALA A 135 -22.61 -1.58 -8.01
CA ALA A 135 -23.85 -1.31 -8.69
C ALA A 135 -24.86 -0.53 -7.81
N ASP A 136 -24.95 -0.89 -6.54
CA ASP A 136 -25.81 -0.17 -5.58
C ASP A 136 -25.37 1.29 -5.38
N GLN A 137 -24.06 1.50 -5.23
CA GLN A 137 -23.49 2.85 -5.13
C GLN A 137 -23.70 3.65 -6.41
N TRP A 138 -23.49 3.00 -7.56
CA TRP A 138 -23.71 3.64 -8.85
C TRP A 138 -25.14 4.09 -9.03
N ARG A 139 -26.13 3.24 -8.73
CA ARG A 139 -27.57 3.61 -8.76
C ARG A 139 -27.89 4.80 -7.84
N ALA A 140 -27.23 4.87 -6.68
CA ALA A 140 -27.38 6.01 -5.77
C ALA A 140 -26.80 7.31 -6.35
N VAL A 141 -25.65 7.23 -7.01
CA VAL A 141 -25.02 8.37 -7.71
C VAL A 141 -25.90 8.85 -8.87
N GLU A 142 -26.38 7.97 -9.74
CA GLU A 142 -27.27 8.34 -10.85
C GLU A 142 -28.56 8.98 -10.35
N LYS A 143 -29.15 8.42 -9.31
CA LYS A 143 -30.37 9.00 -8.70
C LYS A 143 -30.14 10.38 -8.12
N ARG A 144 -28.96 10.62 -7.50
CA ARG A 144 -28.62 11.92 -6.87
C ARG A 144 -28.23 12.96 -7.91
N PHE A 145 -27.58 12.54 -9.00
CA PHE A 145 -27.00 13.42 -10.01
C PHE A 145 -27.40 13.01 -11.44
N PRO A 146 -28.71 12.95 -11.77
CA PRO A 146 -29.21 12.39 -13.03
C PRO A 146 -28.77 13.15 -14.29
N HIS A 147 -28.35 14.41 -14.14
CA HIS A 147 -27.95 15.28 -15.27
C HIS A 147 -26.45 15.59 -15.27
N ALA A 148 -25.69 15.00 -14.34
CA ALA A 148 -24.26 15.21 -14.32
C ALA A 148 -23.57 14.46 -15.48
N PRO A 149 -22.50 15.01 -16.05
CA PRO A 149 -21.67 14.28 -17.03
C PRO A 149 -21.16 12.97 -16.44
N ARG A 150 -21.02 11.95 -17.27
CA ARG A 150 -20.65 10.59 -16.86
C ARG A 150 -19.31 10.54 -16.08
N ASP A 151 -18.32 11.30 -16.55
CA ASP A 151 -17.02 11.42 -15.90
C ASP A 151 -17.10 11.97 -14.46
N ARG A 152 -18.06 12.87 -14.20
CA ARG A 152 -18.31 13.39 -12.84
C ARG A 152 -19.06 12.38 -11.97
N GLN A 153 -19.97 11.61 -12.55
CA GLN A 153 -20.66 10.53 -11.84
C GLN A 153 -19.65 9.44 -11.43
N LEU A 154 -18.69 9.09 -12.29
CA LEU A 154 -17.60 8.15 -11.96
C LEU A 154 -16.73 8.65 -10.81
N ARG A 155 -16.32 9.92 -10.83
CA ARG A 155 -15.58 10.50 -9.70
C ARG A 155 -16.38 10.53 -8.40
N GLU A 156 -17.70 10.68 -8.49
CA GLU A 156 -18.57 10.62 -7.32
C GLU A 156 -18.73 9.19 -6.79
N LEU A 157 -18.76 8.18 -7.68
CA LEU A 157 -18.71 6.77 -7.29
C LEU A 157 -17.43 6.47 -6.50
N VAL A 158 -16.26 6.82 -7.06
CA VAL A 158 -14.95 6.63 -6.40
C VAL A 158 -14.90 7.33 -5.03
N ARG A 159 -15.35 8.59 -4.97
CA ARG A 159 -15.41 9.33 -3.69
C ARG A 159 -16.34 8.68 -2.68
N THR A 160 -17.49 8.19 -3.12
CA THR A 160 -18.46 7.49 -2.28
C THR A 160 -17.88 6.21 -1.72
N GLN A 161 -17.20 5.44 -2.57
CA GLN A 161 -16.55 4.19 -2.20
C GLN A 161 -15.45 4.43 -1.15
N ILE A 162 -14.53 5.37 -1.39
CA ILE A 162 -13.52 5.77 -0.40
C ILE A 162 -14.17 6.14 0.93
N GLY A 163 -15.23 6.96 0.89
CA GLY A 163 -15.95 7.39 2.10
C GLY A 163 -16.55 6.22 2.88
N LEU A 164 -17.12 5.23 2.20
CA LEU A 164 -17.67 4.04 2.82
C LEU A 164 -16.58 3.15 3.45
N MET A 165 -15.48 2.90 2.72
CA MET A 165 -14.36 2.11 3.22
C MET A 165 -13.71 2.77 4.44
N VAL A 166 -13.43 4.07 4.38
CA VAL A 166 -12.87 4.83 5.52
C VAL A 166 -13.83 4.81 6.74
N THR A 167 -15.12 4.99 6.52
CA THR A 167 -16.10 4.98 7.61
C THR A 167 -16.20 3.61 8.27
N ASP A 168 -16.19 2.55 7.48
CA ASP A 168 -16.18 1.17 7.96
C ASP A 168 -14.92 0.89 8.77
N LEU A 169 -13.73 1.20 8.23
CA LEU A 169 -12.44 1.05 8.89
C LEU A 169 -12.44 1.73 10.26
N LEU A 170 -12.82 3.00 10.30
CA LEU A 170 -12.86 3.77 11.56
C LEU A 170 -13.82 3.17 12.57
N THR A 171 -15.01 2.76 12.12
CA THR A 171 -16.06 2.22 12.98
C THR A 171 -15.62 0.87 13.53
N HIS A 172 -15.16 -0.02 12.69
CA HIS A 172 -14.74 -1.36 13.10
C HIS A 172 -13.49 -1.31 14.00
N THR A 173 -12.48 -0.51 13.63
CA THR A 173 -11.27 -0.34 14.44
C THR A 173 -11.59 0.19 15.85
N ARG A 174 -12.52 1.15 15.99
CA ARG A 174 -12.95 1.63 17.31
C ARG A 174 -13.50 0.52 18.20
N GLU A 175 -14.21 -0.45 17.64
CA GLU A 175 -14.68 -1.61 18.38
C GLU A 175 -13.51 -2.54 18.76
N GLN A 176 -12.55 -2.75 17.85
CA GLN A 176 -11.41 -3.65 18.07
C GLN A 176 -10.44 -3.15 19.14
N VAL A 177 -10.30 -1.84 19.31
CA VAL A 177 -9.41 -1.24 20.32
C VAL A 177 -10.10 -1.02 21.68
N LYS A 178 -11.36 -1.42 21.86
CA LYS A 178 -11.99 -1.35 23.16
C LYS A 178 -11.22 -2.14 24.21
N GLY A 179 -10.83 -1.46 25.30
CA GLY A 179 -10.04 -2.05 26.37
C GLY A 179 -8.53 -2.03 26.14
N VAL A 180 -8.04 -1.53 25.00
CA VAL A 180 -6.63 -1.28 24.75
C VAL A 180 -6.29 0.14 25.23
N GLY A 181 -5.42 0.27 26.19
CA GLY A 181 -5.13 1.54 26.87
C GLY A 181 -3.79 2.17 26.51
N SER A 182 -2.94 1.49 25.74
CA SER A 182 -1.60 1.99 25.41
C SER A 182 -1.06 1.45 24.08
N ALA A 183 -0.09 2.14 23.49
CA ALA A 183 0.63 1.68 22.31
C ALA A 183 1.34 0.34 22.52
N ALA A 184 1.85 0.10 23.73
CA ALA A 184 2.47 -1.18 24.09
C ALA A 184 1.45 -2.33 24.04
N GLU A 185 0.22 -2.11 24.49
CA GLU A 185 -0.86 -3.10 24.40
C GLU A 185 -1.28 -3.35 22.95
N VAL A 186 -1.26 -2.32 22.09
CA VAL A 186 -1.48 -2.51 20.64
C VAL A 186 -0.45 -3.47 20.07
N ARG A 187 0.84 -3.25 20.35
CA ARG A 187 1.94 -4.10 19.85
C ARG A 187 1.87 -5.53 20.40
N ALA A 188 1.41 -5.67 21.65
CA ALA A 188 1.27 -6.96 22.32
C ALA A 188 -0.03 -7.70 22.02
N ALA A 189 -0.95 -7.12 21.23
CA ALA A 189 -2.28 -7.68 20.99
C ALA A 189 -2.29 -9.05 20.30
N GLY A 190 -1.20 -9.45 19.66
CA GLY A 190 -1.08 -10.73 18.95
C GLY A 190 -1.95 -10.83 17.69
N ARG A 191 -2.57 -9.73 17.29
CA ARG A 191 -3.45 -9.63 16.10
C ARG A 191 -3.51 -8.21 15.58
N GLN A 192 -3.93 -8.06 14.33
CA GLN A 192 -4.26 -6.76 13.76
C GLN A 192 -5.50 -6.17 14.46
N LEU A 193 -5.41 -4.90 14.82
CA LEU A 193 -6.49 -4.14 15.46
C LEU A 193 -7.19 -3.18 14.50
N ALA A 194 -6.45 -2.53 13.59
CA ALA A 194 -7.07 -1.79 12.52
C ALA A 194 -7.51 -2.77 11.43
N ALA A 195 -8.79 -2.80 11.12
CA ALA A 195 -9.35 -3.73 10.14
C ALA A 195 -10.70 -3.24 9.62
N PHE A 196 -11.04 -3.66 8.40
CA PHE A 196 -12.41 -3.60 7.91
C PHE A 196 -13.34 -4.55 8.68
N SER A 197 -14.63 -4.23 8.71
CA SER A 197 -15.64 -5.20 9.12
C SER A 197 -15.62 -6.44 8.20
N PRO A 198 -16.14 -7.58 8.66
CA PRO A 198 -16.22 -8.78 7.81
C PRO A 198 -16.95 -8.54 6.48
N ALA A 199 -17.99 -7.70 6.47
CA ALA A 199 -18.72 -7.37 5.26
C ALA A 199 -17.87 -6.54 4.29
N MET A 200 -17.20 -5.49 4.76
CA MET A 200 -16.35 -4.64 3.92
C MET A 200 -15.12 -5.42 3.42
N ARG A 201 -14.53 -6.26 4.23
CA ARG A 201 -13.43 -7.15 3.82
C ARG A 201 -13.83 -8.09 2.68
N GLU A 202 -15.06 -8.59 2.70
CA GLU A 202 -15.55 -9.42 1.60
C GLU A 202 -15.75 -8.59 0.32
N HIS A 203 -16.27 -7.37 0.42
CA HIS A 203 -16.38 -6.48 -0.74
C HIS A 203 -15.02 -6.14 -1.33
N GLU A 204 -14.05 -5.77 -0.49
CA GLU A 204 -12.68 -5.49 -0.91
C GLU A 204 -12.02 -6.72 -1.56
N ARG A 205 -12.17 -7.91 -0.97
CA ARG A 205 -11.65 -9.16 -1.52
C ARG A 205 -12.21 -9.46 -2.93
N VAL A 206 -13.51 -9.25 -3.11
CA VAL A 206 -14.18 -9.45 -4.42
C VAL A 206 -13.67 -8.42 -5.43
N LEU A 207 -13.55 -7.15 -5.01
CA LEU A 207 -13.01 -6.09 -5.85
C LEU A 207 -11.57 -6.37 -6.26
N LYS A 208 -10.68 -6.70 -5.33
CA LYS A 208 -9.28 -7.04 -5.63
C LYS A 208 -9.18 -8.19 -6.64
N ARG A 209 -9.98 -9.25 -6.46
CA ARG A 209 -10.03 -10.34 -7.45
C ARG A 209 -10.41 -9.84 -8.84
N PHE A 210 -11.46 -9.01 -8.93
CA PHE A 210 -11.89 -8.42 -10.20
C PHE A 210 -10.77 -7.58 -10.83
N MET A 211 -10.06 -6.76 -10.03
CA MET A 211 -8.95 -5.94 -10.51
C MET A 211 -7.77 -6.79 -11.01
N TYR A 212 -7.43 -7.88 -10.29
CA TYR A 212 -6.41 -8.82 -10.77
C TYR A 212 -6.78 -9.42 -12.12
N ASP A 213 -8.02 -9.91 -12.26
CA ASP A 213 -8.46 -10.60 -13.47
C ASP A 213 -8.61 -9.66 -14.68
N ARG A 214 -8.96 -8.40 -14.46
CA ARG A 214 -9.32 -7.47 -15.54
C ARG A 214 -8.29 -6.37 -15.79
N LEU A 215 -7.56 -5.93 -14.78
CA LEU A 215 -6.62 -4.82 -14.89
C LEU A 215 -5.17 -5.30 -14.81
N TYR A 216 -4.76 -5.90 -13.68
CA TYR A 216 -3.34 -6.17 -13.44
C TYR A 216 -2.77 -7.25 -14.36
N TYR A 217 -3.57 -8.25 -14.77
CA TYR A 217 -3.18 -9.25 -15.76
C TYR A 217 -3.58 -8.88 -17.20
N HIS A 218 -3.98 -7.63 -17.44
CA HIS A 218 -4.22 -7.17 -18.80
C HIS A 218 -2.94 -7.29 -19.64
N GLU A 219 -3.05 -7.74 -20.92
CA GLU A 219 -1.89 -8.05 -21.76
C GLU A 219 -0.92 -6.87 -21.91
N GLU A 220 -1.45 -5.65 -22.08
CA GLU A 220 -0.64 -4.43 -22.20
C GLU A 220 0.10 -4.10 -20.90
N GLN A 221 -0.52 -4.33 -19.74
CA GLN A 221 0.12 -4.13 -18.45
C GLN A 221 1.26 -5.14 -18.25
N MET A 222 1.01 -6.41 -18.56
CA MET A 222 2.04 -7.45 -18.49
C MET A 222 3.20 -7.22 -19.46
N GLU A 223 2.92 -6.69 -20.67
CA GLU A 223 3.97 -6.32 -21.62
C GLU A 223 4.80 -5.13 -21.08
N THR A 224 4.15 -4.13 -20.49
CA THR A 224 4.83 -2.98 -19.88
C THR A 224 5.72 -3.43 -18.72
N ALA A 225 5.23 -4.32 -17.86
CA ALA A 225 6.02 -4.89 -16.76
C ALA A 225 7.25 -5.66 -17.27
N ARG A 226 7.09 -6.50 -18.32
CA ARG A 226 8.24 -7.21 -18.95
C ARG A 226 9.29 -6.25 -19.51
N ARG A 227 8.87 -5.16 -20.17
CA ARG A 227 9.78 -4.13 -20.67
C ARG A 227 10.50 -3.39 -19.55
N ALA A 228 9.79 -3.07 -18.48
CA ALA A 228 10.37 -2.44 -17.29
C ALA A 228 11.45 -3.34 -16.68
N HIS A 229 11.15 -4.62 -16.50
CA HIS A 229 12.11 -5.62 -16.01
C HIS A 229 13.35 -5.70 -16.90
N ASP A 230 13.21 -5.80 -18.25
CA ASP A 230 14.33 -5.81 -19.19
C ASP A 230 15.20 -4.54 -19.09
N VAL A 231 14.58 -3.38 -19.01
CA VAL A 231 15.29 -2.09 -18.88
C VAL A 231 16.12 -2.06 -17.61
N ILE A 232 15.55 -2.39 -16.45
CA ILE A 232 16.25 -2.39 -15.15
C ILE A 232 17.40 -3.42 -15.17
N SER A 233 17.14 -4.64 -15.63
CA SER A 233 18.16 -5.70 -15.70
C SER A 233 19.35 -5.29 -16.56
N ARG A 234 19.11 -4.67 -17.73
CA ARG A 234 20.17 -4.18 -18.63
C ARG A 234 20.93 -3.01 -18.06
N LEU A 235 20.25 -2.08 -17.39
CA LEU A 235 20.91 -0.96 -16.71
C LEU A 235 21.78 -1.47 -15.57
N PHE A 236 21.26 -2.36 -14.74
CA PHE A 236 22.04 -2.95 -13.65
C PHE A 236 23.31 -3.63 -14.18
N ALA A 237 23.19 -4.49 -15.20
CA ALA A 237 24.33 -5.16 -15.81
C ALA A 237 25.35 -4.21 -16.48
N ALA A 238 24.93 -3.02 -16.89
CA ALA A 238 25.83 -2.03 -17.50
C ALA A 238 26.61 -1.21 -16.47
N TYR A 239 26.12 -1.09 -15.24
CA TYR A 239 26.74 -0.32 -14.16
C TYR A 239 27.48 -1.20 -13.13
N HIS A 240 27.22 -2.50 -13.14
CA HIS A 240 27.86 -3.48 -12.28
C HIS A 240 29.00 -4.18 -13.01
#